data_359c751a7c0eee9b1782e723caefd084
#
_entry.id   359c751a7c0eee9b1782e723caefd084
#
_cell.length_a   1.000
_cell.length_b   1.000
_cell.length_c   1.000
_cell.angle_alpha   90.00
_cell.angle_beta   90.00
_cell.angle_gamma   90.00
#
_symmetry.space_group_name_H-M   'P 1'
#
loop_
_entity.id
_entity.type
_entity.pdbx_description
1 polymer ?
#
loop_
_entity_poly.entity_id
_entity_poly.type
_entity_poly.pdbx_seq_one_letter_code
_entity_poly.pdbx_strand_id
1 'polypeptide(L)'
;MKINKFLLSFLIIFISNISNSFADEAMMQKGLEIFNGKGQCAACHVLKAAGSQGNIGPNLEQVNMTFESVKHIVTNGQGVMPALGLDGTLNKEEIETVSYLSLIHI
;
A
#
# COMPACT_ATOMS: atom_id res chain seq x y z
N MET A 1 -35.99 -14.94 -28.69
CA MET A 1 -35.52 -15.08 -27.30
C MET A 1 -35.21 -13.70 -26.73
N LYS A 2 -36.01 -13.24 -25.80
CA LYS A 2 -35.80 -11.90 -25.21
C LYS A 2 -34.89 -12.04 -23.97
N ILE A 3 -33.70 -11.46 -24.04
CA ILE A 3 -32.80 -11.38 -22.89
C ILE A 3 -33.41 -10.38 -21.90
N ASN A 4 -33.56 -10.80 -20.67
CA ASN A 4 -34.14 -9.97 -19.63
C ASN A 4 -33.11 -8.87 -19.26
N LYS A 5 -33.50 -7.61 -19.44
CA LYS A 5 -32.63 -6.45 -19.15
C LYS A 5 -32.15 -6.43 -17.70
N PHE A 6 -32.92 -6.99 -16.79
CA PHE A 6 -32.54 -7.12 -15.38
C PHE A 6 -31.33 -8.02 -15.16
N LEU A 7 -31.23 -9.14 -15.89
CA LEU A 7 -30.08 -10.05 -15.78
C LEU A 7 -28.80 -9.41 -16.30
N LEU A 8 -28.91 -8.62 -17.38
CA LEU A 8 -27.75 -7.94 -17.96
C LEU A 8 -27.19 -6.86 -17.00
N SER A 9 -28.07 -6.07 -16.39
CA SER A 9 -27.67 -5.05 -15.39
C SER A 9 -27.00 -5.67 -14.18
N PHE A 10 -27.51 -6.79 -13.68
CA PHE A 10 -26.94 -7.50 -12.55
C PHE A 10 -25.53 -8.05 -12.86
N LEU A 11 -25.33 -8.57 -14.06
CA LEU A 11 -24.04 -9.09 -14.52
C LEU A 11 -22.97 -7.99 -14.61
N ILE A 12 -23.34 -6.80 -15.09
CA ILE A 12 -22.43 -5.65 -15.21
C ILE A 12 -21.98 -5.19 -13.83
N ILE A 13 -22.86 -5.11 -12.84
CA ILE A 13 -22.52 -4.74 -11.46
C ILE A 13 -21.55 -5.72 -10.84
N PHE A 14 -21.73 -7.02 -11.06
CA PHE A 14 -20.86 -8.07 -10.56
C PHE A 14 -19.44 -7.96 -11.11
N ILE A 15 -19.29 -7.69 -12.42
CA ILE A 15 -17.99 -7.52 -13.09
C ILE A 15 -17.25 -6.30 -12.52
N SER A 16 -17.94 -5.19 -12.22
CA SER A 16 -17.35 -3.99 -11.65
C SER A 16 -16.74 -4.25 -10.26
N ASN A 17 -17.40 -5.04 -9.43
CA ASN A 17 -16.89 -5.40 -8.10
C ASN A 17 -15.62 -6.26 -8.17
N ILE A 18 -15.53 -7.18 -9.12
CA ILE A 18 -14.35 -8.01 -9.34
C ILE A 18 -13.15 -7.14 -9.75
N SER A 19 -13.34 -6.15 -10.62
CA SER A 19 -12.27 -5.28 -11.09
C SER A 19 -11.62 -4.48 -9.95
N ASN A 20 -12.40 -3.95 -9.01
CA ASN A 20 -11.89 -3.23 -7.86
C ASN A 20 -11.05 -4.11 -6.94
N SER A 21 -11.48 -5.34 -6.71
CA SER A 21 -10.76 -6.31 -5.88
C SER A 21 -9.37 -6.63 -6.44
N PHE A 22 -9.25 -6.82 -7.75
CA PHE A 22 -7.97 -7.06 -8.42
C PHE A 22 -7.04 -5.85 -8.37
N ALA A 23 -7.58 -4.63 -8.51
CA ALA A 23 -6.79 -3.40 -8.43
C ALA A 23 -6.17 -3.22 -7.05
N ASP A 24 -6.95 -3.48 -5.97
CA ASP A 24 -6.47 -3.39 -4.59
C ASP A 24 -5.37 -4.42 -4.30
N GLU A 25 -5.51 -5.65 -4.77
CA GLU A 25 -4.48 -6.67 -4.64
C GLU A 25 -3.21 -6.30 -5.39
N ALA A 26 -3.32 -5.76 -6.60
CA ALA A 26 -2.17 -5.34 -7.39
C ALA A 26 -1.40 -4.20 -6.70
N MET A 27 -2.08 -3.23 -6.12
CA MET A 27 -1.47 -2.15 -5.36
C MET A 27 -0.79 -2.67 -4.09
N MET A 28 -1.41 -3.59 -3.39
CA MET A 28 -0.83 -4.22 -2.21
C MET A 28 0.46 -4.96 -2.56
N GLN A 29 0.47 -5.74 -3.62
CA GLN A 29 1.64 -6.48 -4.08
C GLN A 29 2.79 -5.53 -4.42
N LYS A 30 2.54 -4.47 -5.18
CA LYS A 30 3.54 -3.46 -5.51
C LYS A 30 4.07 -2.75 -4.27
N GLY A 31 3.19 -2.40 -3.34
CA GLY A 31 3.58 -1.78 -2.08
C GLY A 31 4.51 -2.67 -1.28
N LEU A 32 4.22 -3.95 -1.18
CA LEU A 32 5.07 -4.92 -0.49
C LEU A 32 6.41 -5.12 -1.19
N GLU A 33 6.46 -5.10 -2.51
CA GLU A 33 7.71 -5.16 -3.26
C GLU A 33 8.61 -3.96 -2.95
N ILE A 34 8.04 -2.75 -2.88
CA ILE A 34 8.77 -1.54 -2.52
C ILE A 34 9.25 -1.62 -1.06
N PHE A 35 8.38 -2.05 -0.16
CA PHE A 35 8.64 -2.19 1.27
C PHE A 35 9.81 -3.14 1.53
N ASN A 36 9.84 -4.28 0.86
CA ASN A 36 10.87 -5.31 1.03
C ASN A 36 12.11 -5.08 0.16
N GLY A 37 12.01 -4.25 -0.87
CA GLY A 37 13.07 -4.04 -1.84
C GLY A 37 13.62 -2.62 -1.81
N LYS A 38 13.26 -1.83 -2.80
CA LYS A 38 13.83 -0.51 -3.08
C LYS A 38 13.71 0.47 -1.90
N GLY A 39 12.60 0.43 -1.16
CA GLY A 39 12.38 1.30 -0.01
C GLY A 39 13.12 0.87 1.25
N GLN A 40 13.51 -0.39 1.34
CA GLN A 40 14.20 -0.99 2.49
C GLN A 40 13.47 -0.79 3.83
N CYS A 41 12.17 -0.67 3.79
CA CYS A 41 11.35 -0.44 4.98
C CYS A 41 11.41 -1.63 5.96
N ALA A 42 11.51 -2.83 5.40
CA ALA A 42 11.58 -4.08 6.16
C ALA A 42 12.81 -4.18 7.07
N ALA A 43 13.87 -3.44 6.74
CA ALA A 43 15.09 -3.44 7.56
C ALA A 43 14.85 -2.82 8.94
N CYS A 44 13.88 -1.91 9.06
CA CYS A 44 13.63 -1.13 10.28
C CYS A 44 12.25 -1.38 10.90
N HIS A 45 11.27 -1.81 10.11
CA HIS A 45 9.88 -1.91 10.56
C HIS A 45 9.33 -3.33 10.52
N VAL A 46 8.55 -3.68 11.54
CA VAL A 46 7.72 -4.86 11.52
C VAL A 46 6.45 -4.56 10.72
N LEU A 47 6.15 -5.38 9.74
CA LEU A 47 4.88 -5.41 9.03
C LEU A 47 4.56 -6.86 8.67
N LYS A 48 3.51 -7.41 9.24
CA LYS A 48 3.14 -8.82 9.09
C LYS A 48 2.95 -9.23 7.63
N ALA A 49 2.24 -8.41 6.86
CA ALA A 49 1.98 -8.66 5.44
C ALA A 49 3.27 -8.74 4.61
N ALA A 50 4.33 -8.07 5.04
CA ALA A 50 5.65 -8.10 4.39
C ALA A 50 6.56 -9.19 4.94
N GLY A 51 6.18 -9.85 6.02
CA GLY A 51 7.02 -10.83 6.70
C GLY A 51 8.25 -10.20 7.39
N SER A 52 8.23 -8.90 7.64
CA SER A 52 9.40 -8.18 8.16
C SER A 52 9.43 -8.16 9.68
N GLN A 53 10.64 -8.09 10.22
CA GLN A 53 10.91 -8.18 11.67
C GLN A 53 11.86 -7.10 12.18
N GLY A 54 12.10 -6.05 11.41
CA GLY A 54 12.94 -4.95 11.81
C GLY A 54 12.43 -4.26 13.07
N ASN A 55 13.34 -3.86 13.97
CA ASN A 55 12.99 -3.25 15.26
C ASN A 55 13.65 -1.91 15.51
N ILE A 56 14.24 -1.31 14.50
CA ILE A 56 14.86 0.02 14.59
C ILE A 56 13.81 1.12 14.58
N GLY A 57 12.80 0.98 13.71
CA GLY A 57 11.66 1.87 13.65
C GLY A 57 10.45 1.33 14.42
N PRO A 58 9.36 2.12 14.51
CA PRO A 58 8.12 1.64 15.12
C PRO A 58 7.55 0.39 14.45
N ASN A 59 6.95 -0.48 15.24
CA ASN A 59 6.22 -1.63 14.74
C ASN A 59 4.93 -1.15 14.07
N LEU A 60 4.84 -1.33 12.77
CA LEU A 60 3.72 -0.83 11.97
C LEU A 60 2.40 -1.58 12.25
N GLU A 61 2.47 -2.76 12.89
CA GLU A 61 1.27 -3.46 13.35
C GLU A 61 0.58 -2.75 14.52
N GLN A 62 1.32 -1.91 15.24
CA GLN A 62 0.86 -1.27 16.47
C GLN A 62 0.57 0.22 16.32
N VAL A 63 0.96 0.84 15.21
CA VAL A 63 0.70 2.25 14.97
C VAL A 63 -0.55 2.43 14.11
N ASN A 64 -1.29 3.49 14.38
CA ASN A 64 -2.48 3.83 13.61
C ASN A 64 -2.25 5.18 12.93
N MET A 65 -1.78 5.14 11.69
CA MET A 65 -1.45 6.32 10.92
C MET A 65 -2.34 6.45 9.69
N THR A 66 -2.59 7.69 9.29
CA THR A 66 -3.32 7.96 8.06
C THR A 66 -2.40 7.80 6.84
N PHE A 67 -3.00 7.55 5.69
CA PHE A 67 -2.30 7.51 4.41
C PHE A 67 -1.45 8.77 4.18
N GLU A 68 -2.03 9.95 4.44
CA GLU A 68 -1.33 11.22 4.24
C GLU A 68 -0.14 11.39 5.19
N SER A 69 -0.27 10.96 6.44
CA SER A 69 0.84 11.00 7.40
C SER A 69 1.98 10.08 6.99
N VAL A 70 1.67 8.87 6.56
CA VAL A 70 2.69 7.92 6.09
C VAL A 70 3.39 8.47 4.85
N LYS A 71 2.64 8.96 3.89
CA LYS A 71 3.16 9.57 2.67
C LYS A 71 4.10 10.74 2.98
N HIS A 72 3.74 11.59 3.92
CA HIS A 72 4.56 12.72 4.36
C HIS A 72 5.88 12.25 4.98
N ILE A 73 5.83 11.27 5.87
CA ILE A 73 7.02 10.73 6.55
C ILE A 73 7.94 10.01 5.58
N VAL A 74 7.40 9.20 4.68
CA VAL A 74 8.20 8.50 3.66
C VAL A 74 8.88 9.51 2.72
N THR A 75 8.20 10.58 2.36
CA THR A 75 8.75 11.63 1.50
C THR A 75 9.87 12.39 2.17
N ASN A 76 9.64 12.85 3.39
CA ASN A 76 10.49 13.83 4.08
C ASN A 76 11.41 13.24 5.14
N GLY A 77 11.20 11.98 5.51
CA GLY A 77 11.94 11.33 6.60
C GLY A 77 11.48 11.79 7.98
N GLN A 78 11.96 11.10 9.00
CA GLN A 78 11.72 11.46 10.39
C GLN A 78 12.77 10.78 11.28
N GLY A 79 13.52 11.56 12.05
CA GLY A 79 14.60 11.02 12.88
C GLY A 79 15.64 10.31 12.04
N VAL A 80 15.91 9.03 12.33
CA VAL A 80 16.85 8.19 11.57
C VAL A 80 16.25 7.65 10.27
N MET A 81 14.95 7.75 10.11
CA MET A 81 14.30 7.31 8.88
C MET A 81 14.65 8.26 7.72
N PRO A 82 15.19 7.73 6.61
CA PRO A 82 15.61 8.58 5.50
C PRO A 82 14.42 9.20 4.77
N ALA A 83 14.67 10.34 4.12
CA ALA A 83 13.70 11.05 3.31
C ALA A 83 13.68 10.47 1.90
N LEU A 84 12.99 9.35 1.69
CA LEU A 84 13.06 8.55 0.47
C LEU A 84 12.52 9.28 -0.77
N GLY A 85 11.63 10.25 -0.57
CA GLY A 85 11.16 11.11 -1.66
C GLY A 85 12.18 12.20 -1.99
N LEU A 86 12.67 12.90 -1.00
CA LEU A 86 13.60 14.02 -1.19
C LEU A 86 14.98 13.54 -1.68
N ASP A 87 15.43 12.36 -1.26
CA ASP A 87 16.72 11.81 -1.70
C ASP A 87 16.66 11.13 -3.07
N GLY A 88 15.48 11.00 -3.66
CA GLY A 88 15.28 10.41 -4.98
C GLY A 88 15.22 8.90 -5.03
N THR A 89 15.25 8.22 -3.89
CA THR A 89 15.15 6.75 -3.83
C THR A 89 13.80 6.26 -4.36
N LEU A 90 12.71 6.91 -3.96
CA LEU A 90 11.37 6.60 -4.42
C LEU A 90 10.77 7.80 -5.17
N ASN A 91 10.12 7.55 -6.28
CA ASN A 91 9.36 8.57 -6.98
C ASN A 91 7.97 8.75 -6.32
N LYS A 92 7.23 9.75 -6.77
CA LYS A 92 5.91 10.09 -6.22
C LYS A 92 4.94 8.90 -6.26
N GLU A 93 4.90 8.19 -7.38
CA GLU A 93 4.01 7.03 -7.54
C GLU A 93 4.38 5.90 -6.60
N GLU A 94 5.65 5.63 -6.43
CA GLU A 94 6.16 4.61 -5.52
C GLU A 94 5.84 4.94 -4.06
N ILE A 95 5.96 6.20 -3.68
CA ILE A 95 5.59 6.67 -2.35
C ILE A 95 4.10 6.47 -2.09
N GLU A 96 3.26 6.83 -3.05
CA GLU A 96 1.81 6.61 -2.94
C GLU A 96 1.48 5.12 -2.82
N THR A 97 2.15 4.29 -3.61
CA THR A 97 1.92 2.84 -3.61
C THR A 97 2.32 2.19 -2.30
N VAL A 98 3.50 2.51 -1.76
CA VAL A 98 3.93 1.94 -0.48
C VAL A 98 3.10 2.49 0.68
N SER A 99 2.68 3.75 0.61
CA SER A 99 1.82 4.36 1.62
C SER A 99 0.43 3.74 1.67
N TYR A 100 -0.02 3.14 0.55
CA TYR A 100 -1.27 2.39 0.49
C TYR A 100 -1.32 1.26 1.51
N LEU A 101 -0.18 0.70 1.88
CA LEU A 101 -0.11 -0.36 2.90
C LEU A 101 -0.69 0.08 4.25
N SER A 102 -0.72 1.38 4.53
CA SER A 102 -1.32 1.90 5.75
C SER A 102 -2.84 1.73 5.79
N LEU A 103 -3.49 1.58 4.64
CA LEU A 103 -4.94 1.40 4.52
C LEU A 103 -5.38 -0.05 4.69
N ILE A 104 -4.49 -1.00 4.46
CA ILE A 104 -4.79 -2.44 4.55
C ILE A 104 -4.35 -3.03 5.88
N HIS A 105 -3.74 -2.21 6.71
CA HIS A 105 -3.19 -2.57 8.00
C HIS A 105 -4.25 -2.40 9.08
N ILE A 106 -5.18 -3.33 9.13
CA ILE A 106 -6.27 -3.32 10.10
C ILE A 106 -6.35 -4.66 10.81
#